data_df4840ea8ce0742fc246200d0ff223f3
#
_entry.id   df4840ea8ce0742fc246200d0ff223f3
#
_cell.length_a   1.000
_cell.length_b   1.000
_cell.length_c   1.000
_cell.angle_alpha   90.00
_cell.angle_beta   90.00
_cell.angle_gamma   90.00
#
_symmetry.space_group_name_H-M   'P 1'
#
loop_
_entity.id
_entity.type
_entity.pdbx_description
1 polymer ?
#
loop_
_entity_poly.entity_id
_entity_poly.type
_entity_poly.pdbx_seq_one_letter_code
_entity_poly.pdbx_strand_id
1 'polypeptide(L)'
;MKVSASAVALILCIFAAFSFAKVNPEAAPKHYNYRDAGKQMKRIYYGDLQRTLYCDCRYIDKKTVDFSSCNYKPRENEKRKSFKRAQRIEWEHIVTAHNMGQHLPCWRDGGRKNCSANDSTFKIMEGDLHNLYPAIGEVNGDRSNFMFNQWTNSPTPMYGECETIIDFEEKKVQPRKEVRGLIARVHFYMEKTYGINLSKQDRKLFEAWDRAYPVTERECERDRRIFKVQGDHNPFVFEKCQEPVTPADPAAPAEPAAPVDSLKANN
;
A
#
# COMPACT_ATOMS: atom_id res chain seq x y z
N MET A 1 52.85 -64.25 27.43
CA MET A 1 52.45 -63.63 26.16
C MET A 1 51.12 -62.98 26.39
N LYS A 2 51.04 -61.66 26.37
CA LYS A 2 49.79 -60.86 26.63
C LYS A 2 49.27 -60.42 25.28
N VAL A 3 48.05 -60.81 24.96
CA VAL A 3 47.34 -60.39 23.76
C VAL A 3 46.53 -59.14 24.10
N SER A 4 46.81 -58.05 23.45
CA SER A 4 46.11 -56.78 23.59
C SER A 4 44.84 -56.78 22.73
N ALA A 5 43.69 -56.53 23.33
CA ALA A 5 42.43 -56.35 22.61
C ALA A 5 42.26 -54.88 22.22
N SER A 6 42.24 -54.59 20.92
CA SER A 6 41.93 -53.28 20.36
C SER A 6 40.41 -53.07 20.32
N ALA A 7 39.94 -52.04 21.03
CA ALA A 7 38.56 -51.62 20.97
C ALA A 7 38.32 -50.78 19.70
N VAL A 8 37.44 -51.26 18.82
CA VAL A 8 36.94 -50.52 17.67
C VAL A 8 35.76 -49.69 18.11
N ALA A 9 35.91 -48.37 18.16
CA ALA A 9 34.84 -47.43 18.44
C ALA A 9 33.98 -47.22 17.16
N LEU A 10 32.72 -47.66 17.22
CA LEU A 10 31.74 -47.49 16.15
C LEU A 10 31.14 -46.11 16.31
N ILE A 11 31.52 -45.16 15.44
CA ILE A 11 30.88 -43.82 15.38
C ILE A 11 29.60 -43.97 14.60
N LEU A 12 28.44 -43.92 15.33
CA LEU A 12 27.13 -43.78 14.72
C LEU A 12 26.95 -42.34 14.25
N CYS A 13 27.01 -42.10 12.96
CA CYS A 13 26.56 -40.86 12.33
C CYS A 13 25.04 -40.84 12.30
N ILE A 14 24.43 -40.10 13.20
CA ILE A 14 22.99 -39.81 13.17
C ILE A 14 22.75 -38.76 12.07
N PHE A 15 22.36 -39.22 10.88
CA PHE A 15 21.83 -38.34 9.84
C PHE A 15 20.42 -37.85 10.31
N ALA A 16 20.36 -36.63 10.83
CA ALA A 16 19.08 -35.96 11.00
C ALA A 16 18.48 -35.69 9.61
N ALA A 17 17.49 -36.49 9.24
CA ALA A 17 16.70 -36.22 8.04
C ALA A 17 15.91 -34.93 8.25
N PHE A 18 16.41 -33.81 7.73
CA PHE A 18 15.59 -32.62 7.58
C PHE A 18 14.50 -32.93 6.57
N SER A 19 13.30 -33.20 7.07
CA SER A 19 12.09 -33.23 6.26
C SER A 19 11.87 -31.81 5.72
N PHE A 20 12.31 -31.55 4.49
CA PHE A 20 11.81 -30.40 3.75
C PHE A 20 10.30 -30.59 3.59
N ALA A 21 9.53 -29.81 4.34
CA ALA A 21 8.10 -29.69 4.10
C ALA A 21 7.92 -29.38 2.60
N LYS A 22 7.22 -30.26 1.88
CA LYS A 22 6.85 -30.00 0.48
C LYS A 22 6.07 -28.69 0.49
N VAL A 23 6.69 -27.61 0.00
CA VAL A 23 5.98 -26.38 -0.34
C VAL A 23 4.97 -26.81 -1.39
N ASN A 24 3.70 -26.82 -1.03
CA ASN A 24 2.63 -27.02 -2.01
C ASN A 24 2.83 -25.98 -3.12
N PRO A 25 2.70 -26.35 -4.40
CA PRO A 25 2.71 -25.38 -5.47
C PRO A 25 1.67 -24.32 -5.13
N GLU A 26 2.12 -23.08 -5.05
CA GLU A 26 1.33 -21.94 -4.62
C GLU A 26 0.03 -21.91 -5.42
N ALA A 27 -1.09 -22.03 -4.72
CA ALA A 27 -2.39 -21.99 -5.39
C ALA A 27 -2.53 -20.63 -6.06
N ALA A 28 -3.06 -20.58 -7.28
CA ALA A 28 -3.24 -19.34 -8.01
C ALA A 28 -3.95 -18.28 -7.14
N PRO A 29 -3.54 -17.00 -7.22
CA PRO A 29 -4.14 -15.94 -6.42
C PRO A 29 -5.65 -15.87 -6.58
N LYS A 30 -6.35 -15.61 -5.48
CA LYS A 30 -7.81 -15.44 -5.48
C LYS A 30 -8.15 -14.02 -5.91
N HIS A 31 -9.03 -13.93 -6.88
CA HIS A 31 -9.51 -12.64 -7.37
C HIS A 31 -10.87 -12.29 -6.77
N TYR A 32 -11.03 -11.04 -6.39
CA TYR A 32 -12.26 -10.50 -5.83
C TYR A 32 -12.78 -9.37 -6.72
N ASN A 33 -14.09 -9.16 -6.75
CA ASN A 33 -14.64 -7.87 -7.14
C ASN A 33 -14.51 -6.89 -5.97
N TYR A 34 -14.63 -5.59 -6.22
CA TYR A 34 -14.44 -4.54 -5.21
C TYR A 34 -15.31 -4.72 -3.94
N ARG A 35 -16.56 -5.17 -4.09
CA ARG A 35 -17.48 -5.40 -2.96
C ARG A 35 -16.98 -6.52 -2.06
N ASP A 36 -16.53 -7.62 -2.65
CA ASP A 36 -16.06 -8.78 -1.90
C ASP A 36 -14.66 -8.52 -1.34
N ALA A 37 -13.81 -7.82 -2.08
CA ALA A 37 -12.54 -7.30 -1.57
C ALA A 37 -12.74 -6.48 -0.28
N GLY A 38 -13.71 -5.56 -0.26
CA GLY A 38 -14.05 -4.79 0.94
C GLY A 38 -14.47 -5.63 2.15
N LYS A 39 -15.05 -6.84 1.93
CA LYS A 39 -15.31 -7.79 3.02
C LYS A 39 -14.01 -8.43 3.53
N GLN A 40 -13.11 -8.80 2.63
CA GLN A 40 -11.81 -9.38 2.99
C GLN A 40 -10.92 -8.37 3.73
N MET A 41 -10.92 -7.11 3.30
CA MET A 41 -10.16 -6.05 3.96
C MET A 41 -10.49 -5.92 5.46
N LYS A 42 -11.74 -6.15 5.86
CA LYS A 42 -12.15 -6.16 7.28
C LYS A 42 -11.51 -7.32 8.07
N ARG A 43 -11.01 -8.35 7.40
CA ARG A 43 -10.30 -9.49 8.00
C ARG A 43 -8.80 -9.26 8.05
N ILE A 44 -8.29 -8.32 7.26
CA ILE A 44 -6.88 -7.93 7.20
C ILE A 44 -6.61 -6.81 8.19
N TYR A 45 -7.45 -5.78 8.17
CA TYR A 45 -7.29 -4.58 8.99
C TYR A 45 -7.97 -4.75 10.36
N TYR A 46 -7.24 -5.32 11.30
CA TYR A 46 -7.59 -5.40 12.73
C TYR A 46 -6.38 -5.13 13.60
N GLY A 47 -6.60 -4.76 14.87
CA GLY A 47 -5.52 -4.42 15.80
C GLY A 47 -4.71 -3.22 15.29
N ASP A 48 -3.39 -3.34 15.27
CA ASP A 48 -2.47 -2.25 14.91
C ASP A 48 -2.59 -1.78 13.45
N LEU A 49 -3.17 -2.61 12.57
CA LEU A 49 -3.47 -2.19 11.21
C LEU A 49 -4.74 -1.33 11.07
N GLN A 50 -5.57 -1.18 12.11
CA GLN A 50 -6.78 -0.35 12.07
C GLN A 50 -6.46 1.15 12.09
N ARG A 51 -5.75 1.61 11.06
CA ARG A 51 -5.36 3.02 10.87
C ARG A 51 -5.58 3.46 9.44
N THR A 52 -5.98 4.71 9.28
CA THR A 52 -6.23 5.29 7.95
C THR A 52 -4.95 5.69 7.25
N LEU A 53 -4.85 5.44 5.94
CA LEU A 53 -3.66 5.68 5.13
C LEU A 53 -3.14 7.12 5.27
N TYR A 54 -3.98 8.09 4.95
CA TYR A 54 -3.58 9.47 4.77
C TYR A 54 -3.35 10.25 6.07
N CYS A 55 -4.04 9.89 7.16
CA CYS A 55 -4.01 10.68 8.40
C CYS A 55 -3.62 9.85 9.63
N ASP A 56 -3.37 8.55 9.49
CA ASP A 56 -3.07 7.63 10.59
C ASP A 56 -4.09 7.58 11.73
N CYS A 57 -5.33 8.00 11.48
CA CYS A 57 -6.38 7.95 12.46
C CYS A 57 -6.80 6.50 12.73
N ARG A 58 -7.06 6.16 13.99
CA ARG A 58 -7.73 4.91 14.34
C ARG A 58 -9.17 4.94 13.86
N TYR A 59 -9.75 3.77 13.68
CA TYR A 59 -11.18 3.63 13.47
C TYR A 59 -11.72 2.43 14.24
N ILE A 60 -12.94 2.54 14.71
CA ILE A 60 -13.65 1.55 15.51
C ILE A 60 -14.79 0.93 14.71
N ASP A 61 -15.36 -0.17 15.22
CA ASP A 61 -16.48 -0.87 14.58
C ASP A 61 -16.27 -1.19 13.09
N LYS A 62 -15.00 -1.38 12.70
CA LYS A 62 -14.57 -1.63 11.30
C LYS A 62 -14.99 -0.52 10.33
N LYS A 63 -15.32 0.67 10.82
CA LYS A 63 -15.91 1.72 10.00
C LYS A 63 -15.74 3.14 10.54
N THR A 64 -16.01 3.40 11.82
CA THR A 64 -16.13 4.75 12.39
C THR A 64 -14.75 5.32 12.71
N VAL A 65 -14.43 6.50 12.17
CA VAL A 65 -13.13 7.17 12.39
C VAL A 65 -13.11 7.81 13.77
N ASP A 66 -12.05 7.56 14.51
CA ASP A 66 -11.76 8.26 15.77
C ASP A 66 -10.87 9.48 15.49
N PHE A 67 -11.49 10.64 15.37
CA PHE A 67 -10.79 11.91 15.08
C PHE A 67 -9.79 12.29 16.16
N SER A 68 -10.05 11.95 17.41
CA SER A 68 -9.17 12.29 18.53
C SER A 68 -7.83 11.56 18.47
N SER A 69 -7.81 10.39 17.85
CA SER A 69 -6.60 9.55 17.74
C SER A 69 -5.50 10.14 16.85
N CYS A 70 -5.80 11.20 16.10
CA CYS A 70 -4.91 11.82 15.12
C CYS A 70 -5.17 13.34 14.96
N ASN A 71 -5.93 13.94 15.86
CA ASN A 71 -6.31 15.36 15.81
C ASN A 71 -6.87 15.82 14.45
N TYR A 72 -7.59 14.91 13.79
CA TYR A 72 -8.23 15.20 12.52
C TYR A 72 -9.35 16.21 12.68
N LYS A 73 -9.39 17.21 11.81
CA LYS A 73 -10.49 18.18 11.72
C LYS A 73 -11.08 18.11 10.30
N PRO A 74 -12.36 17.77 10.17
CA PRO A 74 -13.02 17.81 8.86
C PRO A 74 -12.89 19.20 8.25
N ARG A 75 -12.62 19.25 6.95
CA ARG A 75 -12.48 20.50 6.19
C ARG A 75 -13.79 21.27 6.12
N GLU A 76 -14.89 20.56 6.10
CA GLU A 76 -16.21 21.15 6.00
C GLU A 76 -17.05 20.90 7.24
N ASN A 77 -18.03 21.78 7.45
CA ASN A 77 -18.92 21.71 8.59
C ASN A 77 -19.94 20.54 8.49
N GLU A 78 -20.61 20.25 9.60
CA GLU A 78 -21.53 19.11 9.77
C GLU A 78 -22.69 19.05 8.77
N LYS A 79 -23.08 20.16 8.15
CA LYS A 79 -24.18 20.23 7.17
C LYS A 79 -23.75 19.69 5.80
N ARG A 80 -22.48 19.55 5.54
CA ARG A 80 -21.96 19.11 4.25
C ARG A 80 -21.90 17.58 4.14
N LYS A 81 -22.06 17.10 2.92
CA LYS A 81 -21.98 15.67 2.61
C LYS A 81 -20.59 15.09 2.91
N SER A 82 -19.54 15.87 2.70
CA SER A 82 -18.14 15.54 3.01
C SER A 82 -17.94 15.24 4.50
N PHE A 83 -18.54 16.01 5.40
CA PHE A 83 -18.49 15.74 6.84
C PHE A 83 -19.05 14.35 7.20
N LYS A 84 -20.16 13.94 6.59
CA LYS A 84 -20.69 12.58 6.79
C LYS A 84 -19.75 11.49 6.26
N ARG A 85 -18.94 11.81 5.25
CA ARG A 85 -17.89 10.91 4.76
C ARG A 85 -16.68 10.89 5.70
N ALA A 86 -16.34 12.01 6.33
CA ALA A 86 -15.24 12.08 7.29
C ALA A 86 -15.43 11.11 8.47
N GLN A 87 -16.68 10.89 8.90
CA GLN A 87 -16.99 10.02 10.04
C GLN A 87 -16.73 8.53 9.80
N ARG A 88 -16.46 8.11 8.56
CA ARG A 88 -16.26 6.70 8.23
C ARG A 88 -15.04 6.48 7.36
N ILE A 89 -14.49 5.26 7.43
CA ILE A 89 -13.52 4.81 6.44
C ILE A 89 -14.21 4.45 5.13
N GLU A 90 -13.46 4.63 4.04
CA GLU A 90 -13.72 4.04 2.74
C GLU A 90 -12.48 3.27 2.29
N TRP A 91 -12.66 2.26 1.45
CA TRP A 91 -11.54 1.53 0.87
C TRP A 91 -10.99 2.34 -0.30
N GLU A 92 -9.82 2.90 -0.07
CA GLU A 92 -9.08 3.71 -1.03
C GLU A 92 -8.31 2.83 -1.99
N HIS A 93 -8.38 3.15 -3.27
CA HIS A 93 -7.48 2.61 -4.28
C HIS A 93 -6.26 3.53 -4.41
N ILE A 94 -5.07 3.08 -4.00
CA ILE A 94 -3.83 3.86 -4.16
C ILE A 94 -3.59 4.15 -5.65
N VAL A 95 -3.57 3.11 -6.49
CA VAL A 95 -3.68 3.27 -7.95
C VAL A 95 -5.16 3.36 -8.29
N THR A 96 -5.61 4.53 -8.70
CA THR A 96 -7.04 4.84 -8.82
C THR A 96 -7.76 4.00 -9.85
N ALA A 97 -9.07 3.83 -9.67
CA ALA A 97 -9.92 3.19 -10.67
C ALA A 97 -9.79 3.84 -12.06
N HIS A 98 -9.59 5.17 -12.10
CA HIS A 98 -9.33 5.91 -13.33
C HIS A 98 -8.03 5.44 -13.99
N ASN A 99 -6.93 5.36 -13.24
CA ASN A 99 -5.64 4.94 -13.80
C ASN A 99 -5.66 3.48 -14.27
N MET A 100 -6.41 2.62 -13.58
CA MET A 100 -6.59 1.22 -14.00
C MET A 100 -7.43 1.09 -15.27
N GLY A 101 -8.46 1.94 -15.43
CA GLY A 101 -9.50 1.72 -16.43
C GLY A 101 -9.50 2.65 -17.64
N GLN A 102 -8.95 3.86 -17.54
CA GLN A 102 -9.13 4.91 -18.57
C GLN A 102 -8.72 4.50 -19.99
N HIS A 103 -7.81 3.54 -20.12
CA HIS A 103 -7.34 3.02 -21.41
C HIS A 103 -8.17 1.83 -21.93
N LEU A 104 -9.06 1.28 -21.12
CA LEU A 104 -9.89 0.14 -21.49
C LEU A 104 -11.10 0.58 -22.33
N PRO A 105 -11.52 -0.23 -23.31
CA PRO A 105 -12.74 0.07 -24.07
C PRO A 105 -13.96 0.29 -23.18
N CYS A 106 -14.16 -0.54 -22.17
CA CYS A 106 -15.28 -0.44 -21.23
C CYS A 106 -15.36 0.92 -20.52
N TRP A 107 -14.21 1.62 -20.34
CA TRP A 107 -14.20 2.93 -19.69
C TRP A 107 -14.79 4.02 -20.59
N ARG A 108 -14.51 3.97 -21.89
CA ARG A 108 -15.08 4.89 -22.88
C ARG A 108 -16.60 4.73 -22.99
N ASP A 109 -17.10 3.51 -22.83
CA ASP A 109 -18.51 3.16 -23.00
C ASP A 109 -19.36 3.33 -21.72
N GLY A 110 -18.83 3.89 -20.65
CA GLY A 110 -19.61 4.12 -19.40
C GLY A 110 -18.79 4.17 -18.13
N GLY A 111 -17.48 4.41 -18.25
CA GLY A 111 -16.57 4.64 -17.14
C GLY A 111 -16.45 3.46 -16.17
N ARG A 112 -16.09 3.77 -14.92
CA ARG A 112 -15.89 2.77 -13.87
C ARG A 112 -17.05 1.78 -13.75
N LYS A 113 -18.29 2.28 -13.78
CA LYS A 113 -19.48 1.45 -13.59
C LYS A 113 -19.57 0.37 -14.68
N ASN A 114 -19.33 0.75 -15.93
CA ASN A 114 -19.36 -0.19 -17.06
C ASN A 114 -18.21 -1.20 -16.98
N CYS A 115 -16.98 -0.76 -16.66
CA CYS A 115 -15.86 -1.67 -16.50
C CYS A 115 -16.08 -2.67 -15.35
N SER A 116 -16.52 -2.21 -14.18
CA SER A 116 -16.83 -3.10 -13.04
C SER A 116 -17.94 -4.12 -13.35
N ALA A 117 -18.84 -3.81 -14.29
CA ALA A 117 -19.90 -4.73 -14.69
C ALA A 117 -19.45 -5.72 -15.76
N ASN A 118 -18.65 -5.29 -16.74
CA ASN A 118 -18.50 -5.98 -18.02
C ASN A 118 -17.05 -6.38 -18.38
N ASP A 119 -16.04 -5.86 -17.65
CA ASP A 119 -14.64 -6.18 -17.93
C ASP A 119 -14.03 -7.01 -16.80
N SER A 120 -13.60 -8.24 -17.10
CA SER A 120 -13.05 -9.17 -16.11
C SER A 120 -11.70 -8.71 -15.59
N THR A 121 -10.85 -8.15 -16.45
CA THR A 121 -9.53 -7.64 -16.06
C THR A 121 -9.66 -6.46 -15.10
N PHE A 122 -10.54 -5.52 -15.42
CA PHE A 122 -10.81 -4.38 -14.53
C PHE A 122 -11.36 -4.83 -13.17
N LYS A 123 -12.29 -5.81 -13.15
CA LYS A 123 -12.83 -6.37 -11.89
C LYS A 123 -11.74 -6.93 -10.99
N ILE A 124 -10.77 -7.64 -11.57
CA ILE A 124 -9.63 -8.20 -10.83
C ILE A 124 -8.76 -7.07 -10.27
N MET A 125 -8.36 -6.11 -11.10
CA MET A 125 -7.56 -4.96 -10.67
C MET A 125 -8.25 -4.14 -9.57
N GLU A 126 -9.57 -3.90 -9.73
CA GLU A 126 -10.37 -3.12 -8.79
C GLU A 126 -10.54 -3.83 -7.43
N GLY A 127 -10.48 -5.15 -7.41
CA GLY A 127 -10.62 -5.97 -6.23
C GLY A 127 -9.31 -6.43 -5.59
N ASP A 128 -8.16 -6.01 -6.11
CA ASP A 128 -6.85 -6.42 -5.58
C ASP A 128 -6.59 -5.82 -4.19
N LEU A 129 -6.34 -6.71 -3.22
CA LEU A 129 -6.18 -6.33 -1.82
C LEU A 129 -4.89 -5.54 -1.58
N HIS A 130 -3.85 -5.72 -2.40
CA HIS A 130 -2.61 -4.95 -2.29
C HIS A 130 -2.82 -3.47 -2.62
N ASN A 131 -3.80 -3.14 -3.48
CA ASN A 131 -4.13 -1.77 -3.87
C ASN A 131 -5.15 -1.08 -2.95
N LEU A 132 -5.76 -1.80 -1.99
CA LEU A 132 -6.83 -1.28 -1.14
C LEU A 132 -6.33 -0.91 0.25
N TYR A 133 -6.70 0.29 0.73
CA TYR A 133 -6.35 0.79 2.07
C TYR A 133 -7.53 1.50 2.72
N PRO A 134 -7.66 1.45 4.07
CA PRO A 134 -8.64 2.27 4.75
C PRO A 134 -8.23 3.73 4.70
N ALA A 135 -9.09 4.60 4.25
CA ALA A 135 -8.90 6.06 4.26
C ALA A 135 -10.12 6.75 4.85
N ILE A 136 -9.94 7.94 5.43
CA ILE A 136 -11.07 8.78 5.83
C ILE A 136 -11.86 9.14 4.58
N GLY A 137 -13.17 8.92 4.59
CA GLY A 137 -13.98 9.07 3.39
C GLY A 137 -14.00 10.49 2.82
N GLU A 138 -13.81 11.54 3.65
CA GLU A 138 -13.64 12.92 3.14
C GLU A 138 -12.34 13.03 2.35
N VAL A 139 -11.22 12.63 2.93
CA VAL A 139 -9.90 12.69 2.30
C VAL A 139 -9.85 11.82 1.04
N ASN A 140 -10.44 10.62 1.08
CA ASN A 140 -10.60 9.77 -0.10
C ASN A 140 -11.39 10.47 -1.22
N GLY A 141 -12.47 11.14 -0.87
CA GLY A 141 -13.28 11.89 -1.84
C GLY A 141 -12.55 13.09 -2.44
N ASP A 142 -11.84 13.82 -1.62
CA ASP A 142 -11.07 15.00 -2.03
C ASP A 142 -9.85 14.60 -2.87
N ARG A 143 -9.18 13.49 -2.52
CA ARG A 143 -8.08 12.93 -3.31
C ARG A 143 -8.55 12.53 -4.72
N SER A 144 -9.77 12.02 -4.86
CA SER A 144 -10.33 11.69 -6.18
C SER A 144 -9.39 10.79 -7.01
N ASN A 145 -9.03 11.21 -8.23
CA ASN A 145 -8.02 10.57 -9.07
C ASN A 145 -6.73 11.41 -9.20
N PHE A 146 -6.50 12.32 -8.27
CA PHE A 146 -5.33 13.20 -8.31
C PHE A 146 -4.05 12.39 -8.14
N MET A 147 -3.00 12.82 -8.86
CA MET A 147 -1.70 12.18 -8.83
C MET A 147 -0.92 12.58 -7.58
N PHE A 148 -0.07 11.67 -7.12
CA PHE A 148 0.83 11.98 -6.00
C PHE A 148 1.93 12.96 -6.41
N ASN A 149 2.34 13.78 -5.46
CA ASN A 149 3.38 14.79 -5.63
C ASN A 149 4.15 14.98 -4.31
N GLN A 150 5.26 15.70 -4.41
CA GLN A 150 5.99 16.21 -3.27
C GLN A 150 6.43 17.65 -3.56
N TRP A 151 5.95 18.59 -2.74
CA TRP A 151 6.34 19.99 -2.86
C TRP A 151 7.52 20.31 -1.96
N THR A 152 8.39 21.21 -2.40
CA THR A 152 9.43 21.83 -1.58
C THR A 152 8.80 22.83 -0.59
N ASN A 153 7.87 23.66 -1.09
CA ASN A 153 7.05 24.57 -0.30
C ASN A 153 5.61 24.03 -0.31
N SER A 154 5.27 23.22 0.69
CA SER A 154 3.94 22.59 0.76
C SER A 154 2.84 23.62 0.99
N PRO A 155 1.68 23.48 0.33
CA PRO A 155 0.47 24.20 0.70
C PRO A 155 0.07 23.95 2.16
N THR A 156 -0.81 24.77 2.69
CA THR A 156 -1.27 24.63 4.07
C THR A 156 -2.11 23.36 4.25
N PRO A 157 -1.85 22.52 5.29
CA PRO A 157 -2.72 21.41 5.64
C PRO A 157 -4.14 21.87 5.94
N MET A 158 -5.13 21.06 5.52
CA MET A 158 -6.54 21.45 5.62
C MET A 158 -7.38 20.54 6.51
N TYR A 159 -6.79 19.49 7.09
CA TYR A 159 -7.49 18.47 7.88
C TYR A 159 -6.97 18.39 9.33
N GLY A 160 -6.77 19.53 9.98
CA GLY A 160 -6.19 19.58 11.34
C GLY A 160 -4.69 19.19 11.32
N GLU A 161 -4.31 18.19 12.14
CA GLU A 161 -2.93 17.71 12.20
C GLU A 161 -2.59 16.61 11.16
N CYS A 162 -3.54 16.27 10.28
CA CYS A 162 -3.26 15.35 9.18
C CYS A 162 -2.33 16.01 8.14
N GLU A 163 -1.12 15.51 8.02
CA GLU A 163 -0.07 16.05 7.13
C GLU A 163 -0.34 15.85 5.64
N THR A 164 -1.38 15.11 5.27
CA THR A 164 -1.73 14.95 3.86
C THR A 164 -2.33 16.24 3.31
N ILE A 165 -1.80 16.67 2.19
CA ILE A 165 -2.18 17.91 1.51
C ILE A 165 -2.80 17.56 0.17
N ILE A 166 -3.94 18.17 -0.14
CA ILE A 166 -4.60 18.05 -1.44
C ILE A 166 -4.69 19.43 -2.08
N ASP A 167 -4.11 19.54 -3.25
CA ASP A 167 -4.23 20.74 -4.08
C ASP A 167 -5.30 20.46 -5.16
N PHE A 168 -6.42 21.16 -5.03
CA PHE A 168 -7.56 21.02 -5.96
C PHE A 168 -7.33 21.72 -7.29
N GLU A 169 -6.48 22.74 -7.32
CA GLU A 169 -6.16 23.50 -8.51
C GLU A 169 -5.19 22.72 -9.40
N GLU A 170 -4.08 22.27 -8.81
CA GLU A 170 -3.08 21.45 -9.51
C GLU A 170 -3.52 19.97 -9.67
N LYS A 171 -4.57 19.56 -8.96
CA LYS A 171 -5.02 18.14 -8.90
C LYS A 171 -3.90 17.19 -8.47
N LYS A 172 -3.23 17.56 -7.39
CA LYS A 172 -2.10 16.83 -6.81
C LYS A 172 -2.34 16.53 -5.34
N VAL A 173 -1.68 15.49 -4.85
CA VAL A 173 -1.72 15.07 -3.45
C VAL A 173 -0.33 14.80 -2.94
N GLN A 174 0.04 15.44 -1.84
CA GLN A 174 1.22 15.07 -1.07
C GLN A 174 0.77 14.26 0.16
N PRO A 175 1.02 12.95 0.18
CA PRO A 175 0.71 12.15 1.36
C PRO A 175 1.71 12.44 2.47
N ARG A 176 1.32 12.15 3.73
CA ARG A 176 2.25 12.16 4.85
C ARG A 176 3.47 11.27 4.55
N LYS A 177 4.62 11.62 5.12
CA LYS A 177 5.91 10.99 4.75
C LYS A 177 5.96 9.49 5.02
N GLU A 178 5.35 9.02 6.13
CA GLU A 178 5.40 7.61 6.57
C GLU A 178 4.76 6.63 5.59
N VAL A 179 3.90 7.10 4.69
CA VAL A 179 3.23 6.22 3.70
C VAL A 179 3.76 6.38 2.27
N ARG A 180 4.73 7.25 2.04
CA ARG A 180 5.26 7.50 0.69
C ARG A 180 5.89 6.26 0.08
N GLY A 181 6.76 5.57 0.82
CA GLY A 181 7.37 4.32 0.37
C GLY A 181 6.35 3.21 0.09
N LEU A 182 5.38 3.06 0.99
CA LEU A 182 4.25 2.14 0.81
C LEU A 182 3.47 2.45 -0.48
N ILE A 183 3.14 3.72 -0.73
CA ILE A 183 2.44 4.16 -1.95
C ILE A 183 3.27 3.82 -3.19
N ALA A 184 4.56 4.05 -3.16
CA ALA A 184 5.47 3.69 -4.26
C ALA A 184 5.45 2.19 -4.55
N ARG A 185 5.59 1.35 -3.52
CA ARG A 185 5.58 -0.13 -3.66
C ARG A 185 4.25 -0.69 -4.16
N VAL A 186 3.13 -0.04 -3.84
CA VAL A 186 1.84 -0.41 -4.43
C VAL A 186 1.79 -0.06 -5.92
N HIS A 187 2.32 1.09 -6.32
CA HIS A 187 2.39 1.44 -7.75
C HIS A 187 3.28 0.47 -8.54
N PHE A 188 4.43 0.10 -8.00
CA PHE A 188 5.31 -0.90 -8.63
C PHE A 188 4.65 -2.28 -8.73
N TYR A 189 3.92 -2.69 -7.68
CA TYR A 189 3.15 -3.93 -7.71
C TYR A 189 2.09 -3.91 -8.82
N MET A 190 1.28 -2.86 -8.89
CA MET A 190 0.21 -2.75 -9.88
C MET A 190 0.75 -2.65 -11.31
N GLU A 191 1.89 -2.00 -11.50
CA GLU A 191 2.59 -2.01 -12.78
C GLU A 191 3.10 -3.41 -13.15
N LYS A 192 3.80 -4.08 -12.24
CA LYS A 192 4.36 -5.43 -12.47
C LYS A 192 3.26 -6.46 -12.76
N THR A 193 2.16 -6.40 -11.99
CA THR A 193 1.09 -7.41 -12.05
C THR A 193 0.13 -7.18 -13.21
N TYR A 194 -0.18 -5.92 -13.51
CA TYR A 194 -1.25 -5.56 -14.45
C TYR A 194 -0.79 -4.71 -15.64
N GLY A 195 0.47 -4.37 -15.72
CA GLY A 195 1.00 -3.54 -16.80
C GLY A 195 0.53 -2.08 -16.76
N ILE A 196 0.15 -1.57 -15.59
CA ILE A 196 -0.28 -0.17 -15.44
C ILE A 196 0.94 0.74 -15.52
N ASN A 197 1.06 1.47 -16.62
CA ASN A 197 2.22 2.30 -16.89
C ASN A 197 2.35 3.49 -15.94
N LEU A 198 3.54 3.68 -15.40
CA LEU A 198 3.94 4.89 -14.70
C LEU A 198 4.57 5.89 -15.67
N SER A 199 4.23 7.17 -15.53
CA SER A 199 4.98 8.22 -16.24
C SER A 199 6.44 8.24 -15.76
N LYS A 200 7.34 8.78 -16.59
CA LYS A 200 8.76 8.94 -16.20
C LYS A 200 8.91 9.78 -14.92
N GLN A 201 8.05 10.77 -14.72
CA GLN A 201 8.05 11.63 -13.55
C GLN A 201 7.58 10.88 -12.31
N ASP A 202 6.43 10.17 -12.39
CA ASP A 202 5.90 9.39 -11.27
C ASP A 202 6.88 8.27 -10.88
N ARG A 203 7.51 7.61 -11.84
CA ARG A 203 8.53 6.61 -11.58
C ARG A 203 9.69 7.15 -10.76
N LYS A 204 10.27 8.29 -11.16
CA LYS A 204 11.36 8.94 -10.42
C LYS A 204 10.94 9.30 -9.00
N LEU A 205 9.73 9.83 -8.83
CA LEU A 205 9.19 10.17 -7.51
C LEU A 205 9.05 8.91 -6.64
N PHE A 206 8.44 7.86 -7.17
CA PHE A 206 8.21 6.63 -6.41
C PHE A 206 9.51 5.88 -6.11
N GLU A 207 10.46 5.86 -7.02
CA GLU A 207 11.80 5.29 -6.74
C GLU A 207 12.53 6.07 -5.63
N ALA A 208 12.40 7.39 -5.60
CA ALA A 208 12.94 8.21 -4.52
C ALA A 208 12.24 7.91 -3.18
N TRP A 209 10.93 7.78 -3.20
CA TRP A 209 10.15 7.44 -2.00
C TRP A 209 10.45 6.02 -1.48
N ASP A 210 10.57 5.04 -2.35
CA ASP A 210 10.89 3.67 -1.94
C ASP A 210 12.26 3.57 -1.26
N ARG A 211 13.26 4.36 -1.76
CA ARG A 211 14.58 4.45 -1.12
C ARG A 211 14.55 5.21 0.21
N ALA A 212 13.80 6.32 0.28
CA ALA A 212 13.79 7.21 1.45
C ALA A 212 12.92 6.68 2.60
N TYR A 213 11.93 5.84 2.30
CA TYR A 213 10.95 5.33 3.28
C TYR A 213 10.93 3.80 3.23
N PRO A 214 11.80 3.12 4.00
CA PRO A 214 11.91 1.67 4.02
C PRO A 214 10.60 0.96 4.38
N VAL A 215 10.52 -0.33 4.06
CA VAL A 215 9.41 -1.20 4.46
C VAL A 215 9.34 -1.26 5.99
N THR A 216 8.14 -1.10 6.53
CA THR A 216 7.88 -1.18 7.97
C THR A 216 7.33 -2.55 8.37
N GLU A 217 7.48 -2.93 9.65
CA GLU A 217 6.88 -4.17 10.17
C GLU A 217 5.35 -4.20 9.97
N ARG A 218 4.69 -3.05 10.04
CA ARG A 218 3.25 -2.93 9.77
C ARG A 218 2.92 -3.27 8.31
N GLU A 219 3.78 -2.90 7.39
CA GLU A 219 3.62 -3.22 5.97
C GLU A 219 3.88 -4.72 5.71
N CYS A 220 4.89 -5.30 6.37
CA CYS A 220 5.16 -6.74 6.33
C CYS A 220 3.98 -7.55 6.90
N GLU A 221 3.43 -7.14 8.03
CA GLU A 221 2.27 -7.83 8.62
C GLU A 221 1.04 -7.72 7.72
N ARG A 222 0.84 -6.57 7.09
CA ARG A 222 -0.24 -6.40 6.11
C ARG A 222 -0.08 -7.36 4.93
N ASP A 223 1.11 -7.44 4.35
CA ASP A 223 1.42 -8.34 3.24
C ASP A 223 1.18 -9.81 3.61
N ARG A 224 1.66 -10.23 4.78
CA ARG A 224 1.40 -11.59 5.33
C ARG A 224 -0.09 -11.90 5.46
N ARG A 225 -0.91 -10.93 5.91
CA ARG A 225 -2.36 -11.10 6.03
C ARG A 225 -3.05 -11.15 4.67
N ILE A 226 -2.60 -10.36 3.71
CA ILE A 226 -3.11 -10.42 2.34
C ILE A 226 -2.78 -11.76 1.72
N PHE A 227 -1.55 -12.23 1.84
CA PHE A 227 -1.15 -13.55 1.34
C PHE A 227 -2.07 -14.68 1.84
N LYS A 228 -2.41 -14.69 3.13
CA LYS A 228 -3.36 -15.69 3.69
C LYS A 228 -4.76 -15.63 3.06
N VAL A 229 -5.15 -14.51 2.52
CA VAL A 229 -6.50 -14.27 1.97
C VAL A 229 -6.51 -14.35 0.45
N GLN A 230 -5.59 -13.65 -0.21
CA GLN A 230 -5.50 -13.53 -1.67
C GLN A 230 -4.60 -14.61 -2.28
N GLY A 231 -3.49 -14.97 -1.62
CA GLY A 231 -2.60 -16.05 -2.04
C GLY A 231 -1.35 -15.59 -2.76
N ASP A 232 -1.11 -14.29 -2.85
CA ASP A 232 0.11 -13.69 -3.41
C ASP A 232 0.69 -12.61 -2.49
N HIS A 233 1.95 -12.30 -2.71
CA HIS A 233 2.68 -11.25 -2.03
C HIS A 233 2.90 -10.05 -2.95
N ASN A 234 3.00 -8.85 -2.36
CA ASN A 234 3.65 -7.75 -3.04
C ASN A 234 5.18 -7.98 -3.00
N PRO A 235 5.87 -8.32 -4.11
CA PRO A 235 7.28 -8.66 -4.08
C PRO A 235 8.16 -7.49 -3.60
N PHE A 236 7.74 -6.24 -3.84
CA PHE A 236 8.45 -5.04 -3.39
C PHE A 236 8.37 -4.83 -1.87
N VAL A 237 7.48 -5.56 -1.18
CA VAL A 237 7.37 -5.61 0.28
C VAL A 237 7.97 -6.90 0.81
N PHE A 238 7.53 -8.04 0.29
CA PHE A 238 7.89 -9.37 0.78
C PHE A 238 9.40 -9.61 0.80
N GLU A 239 10.10 -9.29 -0.28
CA GLU A 239 11.55 -9.48 -0.37
C GLU A 239 12.29 -8.72 0.74
N LYS A 240 11.87 -7.49 1.03
CA LYS A 240 12.47 -6.65 2.09
C LYS A 240 12.09 -7.11 3.51
N CYS A 241 10.97 -7.83 3.67
CA CYS A 241 10.56 -8.40 4.95
C CYS A 241 11.31 -9.68 5.32
N GLN A 242 12.07 -10.28 4.40
CA GLN A 242 12.91 -11.45 4.66
C GLN A 242 14.31 -11.06 5.14
N GLU A 243 14.71 -9.82 4.92
CA GLU A 243 16.00 -9.31 5.39
C GLU A 243 15.95 -9.13 6.91
N PRO A 244 17.01 -9.54 7.67
CA PRO A 244 17.07 -9.20 9.08
C PRO A 244 17.06 -7.69 9.23
N VAL A 245 16.22 -7.19 10.12
CA VAL A 245 16.12 -5.75 10.43
C VAL A 245 17.49 -5.30 10.95
N THR A 246 18.33 -4.76 10.10
CA THR A 246 19.48 -3.96 10.53
C THR A 246 18.90 -2.69 11.11
N PRO A 247 19.19 -2.35 12.38
CA PRO A 247 18.76 -1.08 12.94
C PRO A 247 19.19 0.04 11.98
N ALA A 248 18.26 0.88 11.57
CA ALA A 248 18.58 2.05 10.76
C ALA A 248 19.65 2.86 11.50
N ASP A 249 20.77 3.13 10.85
CA ASP A 249 21.82 4.00 11.38
C ASP A 249 21.20 5.37 11.66
N PRO A 250 21.14 5.85 12.92
CA PRO A 250 20.50 7.11 13.25
C PRO A 250 21.22 8.33 12.68
N ALA A 251 22.32 8.13 11.96
CA ALA A 251 23.22 9.19 11.49
C ALA A 251 23.17 9.46 9.98
N ALA A 252 22.29 8.83 9.19
CA ALA A 252 22.18 9.20 7.79
C ALA A 252 21.31 10.47 7.65
N PRO A 253 21.89 11.67 7.37
CA PRO A 253 21.11 12.83 7.06
C PRO A 253 20.34 12.57 5.76
N ALA A 254 19.04 12.81 5.79
CA ALA A 254 18.20 12.77 4.59
C ALA A 254 18.75 13.77 3.58
N GLU A 255 19.39 13.29 2.54
CA GLU A 255 19.82 14.12 1.43
C GLU A 255 18.57 14.74 0.79
N PRO A 256 18.49 16.08 0.66
CA PRO A 256 17.33 16.73 0.10
C PRO A 256 17.13 16.25 -1.34
N ALA A 257 15.93 15.74 -1.63
CA ALA A 257 15.54 15.37 -2.99
C ALA A 257 15.82 16.58 -3.92
N ALA A 258 16.59 16.34 -4.97
CA ALA A 258 16.92 17.36 -5.94
C ALA A 258 15.65 18.07 -6.45
N PRO A 259 15.64 19.41 -6.56
CA PRO A 259 14.48 20.14 -7.02
C PRO A 259 14.12 19.68 -8.44
N VAL A 260 12.88 19.34 -8.62
CA VAL A 260 12.33 19.12 -9.96
C VAL A 260 12.11 20.50 -10.54
N ASP A 261 13.10 21.00 -11.27
CA ASP A 261 12.98 22.26 -12.01
C ASP A 261 11.72 22.24 -12.85
N SER A 262 10.87 23.24 -12.60
CA SER A 262 9.72 23.56 -13.43
C SER A 262 10.24 23.93 -14.82
N LEU A 263 10.19 22.96 -15.75
CA LEU A 263 10.33 23.27 -17.15
C LEU A 263 9.20 24.23 -17.54
N LYS A 264 9.54 25.52 -17.60
CA LYS A 264 8.71 26.54 -18.22
C LYS A 264 8.32 26.03 -19.62
N ALA A 265 7.02 25.95 -19.85
CA ALA A 265 6.49 25.83 -21.18
C ALA A 265 6.99 27.03 -21.99
N ASN A 266 7.81 26.77 -22.99
CA ASN A 266 8.03 27.69 -24.09
C ASN A 266 7.13 27.24 -25.25
N ASN A 267 6.19 28.11 -25.57
CA ASN A 267 5.38 28.29 -26.80
C ASN A 267 4.74 27.05 -27.40
#